data_d6748fe2d26debd168fc8ea4a28fa1e3
#
_entry.id   d6748fe2d26debd168fc8ea4a28fa1e3
#
_cell.length_a   1.000
_cell.length_b   1.000
_cell.length_c   1.000
_cell.angle_alpha   90.00
_cell.angle_beta   90.00
_cell.angle_gamma   90.00
#
_symmetry.space_group_name_H-M   'P 1'
#
loop_
_entity.id
_entity.type
_entity.pdbx_description
1 polymer ?
#
loop_
_entity_poly.entity_id
_entity_poly.type
_entity_poly.pdbx_seq_one_letter_code
_entity_poly.pdbx_strand_id
1 'polypeptide(L)'
;MNQTTPFPQRLAQLDMDRLRRYREFLDFYNGRQWPGAVRRWERRLTFNYAKVVVEKTTSYLMSDHAWTVEPWEDAQEARERARQAEIALDQVADENNLSQLDFDTELDSAILGDGCYKVTWDAELGRVRITAPDVQGVYAWWSGDDLNRLWKVASRYVLTHEEVEALYGADALQQSGKKPRSGNAGQCAVTEVWTAEVLQIWLDNILVLSKPNPYGFIPFVIYPNLREPKRFWGVSDLAPLLEPARELNRAMTQLSSILELSGNPIAVLENVEDAQDISVQPGAVWEVPERARAYLLDLLQGGGVQLHVNYIDLLYRALYDLGETPRTSFGDNQRSLSGVALEMELHPLLQKVRRKRLIRSAAYQRRNEMALRILEQKTGAHFGPVRLGVRWGAIIPQDTSRLVADETALVASGIHSRRRAADLLGVPDPDAEFRQWQEEQQTVKSNVPSPLKGEG
;
A
#
# COMPACT_ATOMS: atom_id res chain seq x y z
N MET A 1 19.98 9.09 43.07
CA MET A 1 19.32 9.97 42.06
C MET A 1 19.01 9.11 40.82
N ASN A 2 17.80 8.64 40.71
CA ASN A 2 17.36 7.93 39.50
C ASN A 2 17.36 8.91 38.35
N GLN A 3 18.38 8.86 37.50
CA GLN A 3 18.33 9.56 36.21
C GLN A 3 17.20 8.93 35.40
N THR A 4 16.08 9.63 35.32
CA THR A 4 14.94 9.20 34.50
C THR A 4 15.42 9.15 33.05
N THR A 5 15.36 7.95 32.47
CA THR A 5 15.73 7.72 31.06
C THR A 5 15.07 8.76 30.16
N PRO A 6 15.78 9.46 29.28
CA PRO A 6 15.22 10.47 28.38
C PRO A 6 14.06 9.92 27.54
N PHE A 7 13.07 10.77 27.26
CA PHE A 7 11.87 10.35 26.54
C PHE A 7 12.15 9.61 25.22
N PRO A 8 13.08 10.04 24.33
CA PRO A 8 13.38 9.33 23.09
C PRO A 8 13.94 7.92 23.29
N GLN A 9 14.68 7.68 24.38
CA GLN A 9 15.19 6.32 24.69
C GLN A 9 14.07 5.37 25.15
N ARG A 10 13.06 5.91 25.85
CA ARG A 10 11.88 5.11 26.24
C ARG A 10 11.04 4.70 25.05
N LEU A 11 10.99 5.51 23.98
CA LEU A 11 10.26 5.17 22.75
C LEU A 11 10.76 3.88 22.13
N ALA A 12 12.07 3.67 22.08
CA ALA A 12 12.65 2.45 21.51
C ALA A 12 12.23 1.17 22.24
N GLN A 13 11.80 1.28 23.51
CA GLN A 13 11.39 0.15 24.36
C GLN A 13 9.87 -0.10 24.32
N LEU A 14 9.07 0.94 24.02
CA LEU A 14 7.61 0.88 24.11
C LEU A 14 6.95 -0.11 23.14
N ASP A 15 7.45 -0.18 21.92
CA ASP A 15 6.81 -0.90 20.82
C ASP A 15 7.75 -1.93 20.16
N MET A 16 8.65 -2.55 20.95
CA MET A 16 9.68 -3.46 20.41
C MET A 16 9.10 -4.61 19.59
N ASP A 17 8.00 -5.21 20.04
CA ASP A 17 7.37 -6.33 19.32
C ASP A 17 6.74 -5.89 17.99
N ARG A 18 6.15 -4.70 17.93
CA ARG A 18 5.64 -4.11 16.68
C ARG A 18 6.78 -3.83 15.72
N LEU A 19 7.83 -3.17 16.18
CA LEU A 19 8.99 -2.81 15.36
C LEU A 19 9.76 -4.05 14.86
N ARG A 20 9.83 -5.12 15.67
CA ARG A 20 10.41 -6.39 15.25
C ARG A 20 9.60 -7.02 14.12
N ARG A 21 8.26 -7.05 14.23
CA ARG A 21 7.37 -7.55 13.17
C ARG A 21 7.49 -6.72 11.90
N TYR A 22 7.53 -5.39 11.99
CA TYR A 22 7.72 -4.53 10.82
C TYR A 22 9.00 -4.85 10.05
N ARG A 23 10.12 -5.05 10.74
CA ARG A 23 11.38 -5.46 10.12
C ARG A 23 11.27 -6.82 9.45
N GLU A 24 10.63 -7.78 10.10
CA GLU A 24 10.39 -9.11 9.54
C GLU A 24 9.55 -9.02 8.27
N PHE A 25 8.47 -8.24 8.26
CA PHE A 25 7.63 -8.04 7.08
C PHE A 25 8.40 -7.38 5.93
N LEU A 26 9.18 -6.33 6.23
CA LEU A 26 9.97 -5.63 5.24
C LEU A 26 11.08 -6.53 4.65
N ASP A 27 11.76 -7.29 5.49
CA ASP A 27 12.75 -8.28 5.05
C ASP A 27 12.09 -9.33 4.15
N PHE A 28 10.93 -9.82 4.55
CA PHE A 28 10.19 -10.82 3.80
C PHE A 28 9.71 -10.31 2.44
N TYR A 29 9.15 -9.11 2.39
CA TYR A 29 8.75 -8.43 1.15
C TYR A 29 9.94 -8.24 0.20
N ASN A 30 11.12 -7.92 0.73
CA ASN A 30 12.35 -7.74 -0.03
C ASN A 30 13.04 -9.07 -0.41
N GLY A 31 12.39 -10.23 -0.21
CA GLY A 31 12.90 -11.54 -0.60
C GLY A 31 13.84 -12.19 0.43
N ARG A 32 14.10 -11.57 1.57
CA ARG A 32 14.87 -12.16 2.67
C ARG A 32 13.99 -13.09 3.51
N GLN A 33 13.58 -14.22 2.94
CA GLN A 33 12.55 -15.11 3.48
C GLN A 33 13.13 -16.30 4.26
N TRP A 34 14.45 -16.54 4.15
CA TRP A 34 15.11 -17.66 4.81
C TRP A 34 15.68 -17.26 6.16
N PRO A 35 15.41 -18.03 7.22
CA PRO A 35 16.01 -17.79 8.52
C PRO A 35 17.49 -18.24 8.56
N GLY A 36 18.30 -17.51 9.28
CA GLY A 36 19.71 -17.85 9.55
C GLY A 36 20.66 -17.71 8.35
N ALA A 37 21.95 -17.91 8.62
CA ALA A 37 23.00 -17.84 7.61
C ALA A 37 22.93 -19.03 6.64
N VAL A 38 23.34 -18.81 5.38
CA VAL A 38 23.47 -19.88 4.37
C VAL A 38 24.61 -20.82 4.77
N ARG A 39 24.33 -22.11 4.85
CA ARG A 39 25.36 -23.14 5.10
C ARG A 39 26.17 -23.40 3.85
N ARG A 40 27.41 -23.88 3.99
CA ARG A 40 28.22 -24.35 2.86
C ARG A 40 27.45 -25.46 2.13
N TRP A 41 27.28 -25.31 0.81
CA TRP A 41 26.51 -26.22 -0.06
C TRP A 41 24.98 -26.15 0.08
N GLU A 42 24.43 -25.25 0.89
CA GLU A 42 23.00 -25.03 0.95
C GLU A 42 22.54 -24.16 -0.22
N ARG A 43 21.63 -24.69 -1.02
CA ARG A 43 20.92 -23.92 -2.06
C ARG A 43 19.63 -23.40 -1.45
N ARG A 44 19.29 -22.14 -1.71
CA ARG A 44 18.05 -21.52 -1.29
C ARG A 44 17.40 -20.82 -2.46
N LEU A 45 16.22 -21.29 -2.85
CA LEU A 45 15.39 -20.65 -3.87
C LEU A 45 14.32 -19.81 -3.17
N THR A 46 14.10 -18.59 -3.66
CA THR A 46 13.05 -17.72 -3.13
C THR A 46 12.08 -17.38 -4.25
N PHE A 47 10.84 -17.82 -4.08
CA PHE A 47 9.71 -17.48 -4.92
C PHE A 47 8.87 -16.45 -4.16
N ASN A 48 9.03 -15.18 -4.49
CA ASN A 48 8.42 -14.09 -3.71
C ASN A 48 6.96 -13.84 -4.07
N TYR A 49 6.12 -14.87 -3.98
CA TYR A 49 4.67 -14.76 -4.24
C TYR A 49 3.97 -13.81 -3.27
N ALA A 50 4.45 -13.74 -2.03
CA ALA A 50 3.86 -12.84 -1.02
C ALA A 50 3.95 -11.37 -1.47
N LYS A 51 5.08 -10.95 -2.06
CA LYS A 51 5.23 -9.61 -2.66
C LYS A 51 4.21 -9.38 -3.76
N VAL A 52 4.06 -10.36 -4.66
CA VAL A 52 3.13 -10.27 -5.80
C VAL A 52 1.67 -10.13 -5.33
N VAL A 53 1.28 -10.87 -4.27
CA VAL A 53 -0.06 -10.77 -3.66
C VAL A 53 -0.32 -9.37 -3.09
N VAL A 54 0.67 -8.80 -2.37
CA VAL A 54 0.57 -7.45 -1.81
C VAL A 54 0.43 -6.40 -2.90
N GLU A 55 1.33 -6.41 -3.89
CA GLU A 55 1.31 -5.44 -4.99
C GLU A 55 0.02 -5.52 -5.81
N LYS A 56 -0.48 -6.74 -6.04
CA LYS A 56 -1.73 -6.93 -6.77
C LYS A 56 -2.93 -6.40 -5.98
N THR A 57 -3.01 -6.70 -4.69
CA THR A 57 -4.06 -6.18 -3.81
C THR A 57 -4.04 -4.64 -3.79
N THR A 58 -2.85 -4.04 -3.67
CA THR A 58 -2.66 -2.58 -3.70
C THR A 58 -3.14 -1.98 -5.02
N SER A 59 -2.81 -2.60 -6.17
CA SER A 59 -3.25 -2.15 -7.48
C SER A 59 -4.79 -2.15 -7.64
N TYR A 60 -5.48 -3.16 -7.09
CA TYR A 60 -6.95 -3.19 -7.09
C TYR A 60 -7.57 -2.18 -6.12
N LEU A 61 -6.90 -1.91 -5.00
CA LEU A 61 -7.37 -0.96 -4.00
C LEU A 61 -7.28 0.48 -4.51
N MET A 62 -6.11 0.83 -5.08
CA MET A 62 -5.74 2.18 -5.49
C MET A 62 -6.15 2.47 -6.94
N SER A 63 -7.32 1.97 -7.37
CA SER A 63 -7.96 2.49 -8.57
C SER A 63 -8.37 3.96 -8.34
N ASP A 64 -8.73 4.65 -9.42
CA ASP A 64 -9.12 6.05 -9.37
C ASP A 64 -10.02 6.39 -8.18
N HIS A 65 -9.70 7.47 -7.49
CA HIS A 65 -10.51 8.01 -6.42
C HIS A 65 -10.56 9.53 -6.52
N ALA A 66 -11.66 10.10 -6.11
CA ALA A 66 -11.89 11.54 -6.09
C ALA A 66 -12.51 11.97 -4.76
N TRP A 67 -12.28 13.21 -4.40
CA TRP A 67 -12.91 13.83 -3.23
C TRP A 67 -14.30 14.30 -3.61
N THR A 68 -15.20 14.28 -2.63
CA THR A 68 -16.49 14.94 -2.75
C THR A 68 -16.64 15.89 -1.57
N VAL A 69 -17.05 17.11 -1.86
CA VAL A 69 -17.30 18.13 -0.85
C VAL A 69 -18.76 18.57 -0.95
N GLU A 70 -19.54 18.20 0.04
CA GLU A 70 -20.95 18.54 0.11
C GLU A 70 -21.21 19.61 1.17
N PRO A 71 -22.05 20.59 0.89
CA PRO A 71 -22.45 21.57 1.89
C PRO A 71 -23.25 20.89 3.02
N TRP A 72 -23.12 21.40 4.24
CA TRP A 72 -23.92 20.91 5.37
C TRP A 72 -25.37 21.34 5.29
N GLU A 73 -25.62 22.53 4.69
CA GLU A 73 -26.92 23.14 4.50
C GLU A 73 -27.17 23.37 3.02
N ASP A 74 -28.42 23.24 2.58
CA ASP A 74 -28.82 23.43 1.18
C ASP A 74 -29.04 24.92 0.85
N ALA A 75 -28.08 25.79 1.15
CA ALA A 75 -28.07 27.21 0.84
C ALA A 75 -27.08 27.50 -0.30
N GLN A 76 -27.36 28.47 -1.14
CA GLN A 76 -26.49 28.81 -2.28
C GLN A 76 -25.07 29.20 -1.84
N GLU A 77 -24.96 29.98 -0.75
CA GLU A 77 -23.65 30.34 -0.17
C GLU A 77 -22.87 29.13 0.36
N ALA A 78 -23.58 28.15 0.95
CA ALA A 78 -22.97 26.93 1.45
C ALA A 78 -22.47 26.04 0.29
N ARG A 79 -23.21 25.99 -0.82
CA ARG A 79 -22.77 25.29 -2.04
C ARG A 79 -21.54 25.94 -2.65
N GLU A 80 -21.47 27.28 -2.70
CA GLU A 80 -20.30 28.00 -3.20
C GLU A 80 -19.07 27.75 -2.32
N ARG A 81 -19.22 27.81 -0.98
CA ARG A 81 -18.12 27.45 -0.04
C ARG A 81 -17.66 26.00 -0.21
N ALA A 82 -18.58 25.06 -0.38
CA ALA A 82 -18.22 23.65 -0.64
C ALA A 82 -17.43 23.49 -1.94
N ARG A 83 -17.82 24.21 -3.00
CA ARG A 83 -17.08 24.22 -4.26
C ARG A 83 -15.68 24.83 -4.10
N GLN A 84 -15.55 25.92 -3.36
CA GLN A 84 -14.24 26.52 -3.07
C GLN A 84 -13.36 25.58 -2.26
N ALA A 85 -13.94 24.84 -1.31
CA ALA A 85 -13.22 23.81 -0.55
C ALA A 85 -12.76 22.63 -1.45
N GLU A 86 -13.57 22.22 -2.40
CA GLU A 86 -13.23 21.17 -3.38
C GLU A 86 -12.04 21.60 -4.24
N ILE A 87 -12.11 22.81 -4.83
CA ILE A 87 -11.02 23.39 -5.61
C ILE A 87 -9.73 23.51 -4.79
N ALA A 88 -9.84 23.92 -3.53
CA ALA A 88 -8.67 24.04 -2.65
C ALA A 88 -8.06 22.66 -2.32
N LEU A 89 -8.87 21.62 -2.16
CA LEU A 89 -8.38 20.27 -1.95
C LEU A 89 -7.73 19.68 -3.21
N ASP A 90 -8.27 19.94 -4.39
CA ASP A 90 -7.67 19.53 -5.66
C ASP A 90 -6.29 20.19 -5.84
N GLN A 91 -6.20 21.49 -5.54
CA GLN A 91 -4.91 22.18 -5.56
C GLN A 91 -3.91 21.55 -4.56
N VAL A 92 -4.34 21.25 -3.33
CA VAL A 92 -3.49 20.57 -2.34
C VAL A 92 -3.07 19.19 -2.85
N ALA A 93 -3.96 18.47 -3.54
CA ALA A 93 -3.66 17.16 -4.11
C ALA A 93 -2.58 17.24 -5.19
N ASP A 94 -2.71 18.19 -6.10
CA ASP A 94 -1.73 18.42 -7.18
C ASP A 94 -0.36 18.87 -6.63
N GLU A 95 -0.35 19.85 -5.73
CA GLU A 95 0.86 20.39 -5.12
C GLU A 95 1.66 19.35 -4.33
N ASN A 96 1.00 18.33 -3.80
CA ASN A 96 1.62 17.25 -3.02
C ASN A 96 1.75 15.93 -3.79
N ASN A 97 1.34 15.88 -5.07
CA ASN A 97 1.30 14.64 -5.86
C ASN A 97 0.61 13.49 -5.09
N LEU A 98 -0.59 13.77 -4.56
CA LEU A 98 -1.27 12.83 -3.65
C LEU A 98 -1.55 11.48 -4.29
N SER A 99 -1.77 11.39 -5.58
CA SER A 99 -2.00 10.12 -6.27
C SER A 99 -0.83 9.15 -6.07
N GLN A 100 0.42 9.64 -6.23
CA GLN A 100 1.62 8.85 -5.99
C GLN A 100 1.83 8.59 -4.50
N LEU A 101 1.70 9.64 -3.67
CA LEU A 101 1.91 9.53 -2.23
C LEU A 101 0.93 8.55 -1.58
N ASP A 102 -0.32 8.54 -2.02
CA ASP A 102 -1.36 7.63 -1.53
C ASP A 102 -1.07 6.19 -1.93
N PHE A 103 -0.58 5.97 -3.17
CA PHE A 103 -0.18 4.65 -3.63
C PHE A 103 1.02 4.11 -2.82
N ASP A 104 2.05 4.92 -2.63
CA ASP A 104 3.25 4.54 -1.87
C ASP A 104 2.91 4.27 -0.40
N THR A 105 2.07 5.12 0.21
CA THR A 105 1.59 4.94 1.60
C THR A 105 0.73 3.69 1.74
N GLU A 106 -0.06 3.34 0.72
CA GLU A 106 -0.85 2.11 0.73
C GLU A 106 0.05 0.87 0.66
N LEU A 107 1.11 0.92 -0.16
CA LEU A 107 2.08 -0.17 -0.23
C LEU A 107 2.77 -0.37 1.13
N ASP A 108 3.22 0.72 1.77
CA ASP A 108 3.80 0.68 3.12
C ASP A 108 2.81 0.10 4.13
N SER A 109 1.55 0.56 4.07
CA SER A 109 0.49 0.08 4.95
C SER A 109 0.21 -1.41 4.76
N ALA A 110 0.18 -1.91 3.53
CA ALA A 110 -0.03 -3.33 3.23
C ALA A 110 1.14 -4.19 3.73
N ILE A 111 2.38 -3.71 3.63
CA ILE A 111 3.59 -4.41 4.09
C ILE A 111 3.70 -4.37 5.61
N LEU A 112 3.62 -3.18 6.22
CA LEU A 112 3.90 -2.99 7.63
C LEU A 112 2.66 -3.26 8.53
N GLY A 113 1.47 -3.01 8.01
CA GLY A 113 0.22 -3.14 8.74
C GLY A 113 -0.44 -1.81 9.12
N ASP A 114 0.27 -0.70 8.94
CA ASP A 114 -0.20 0.64 9.30
C ASP A 114 0.29 1.68 8.29
N GLY A 115 -0.52 2.71 8.08
CA GLY A 115 -0.18 3.89 7.28
C GLY A 115 -0.27 5.17 8.11
N CYS A 116 0.47 6.19 7.69
CA CYS A 116 0.51 7.46 8.39
C CYS A 116 0.66 8.63 7.42
N TYR A 117 -0.17 9.67 7.61
CA TYR A 117 0.03 10.99 7.00
C TYR A 117 0.36 12.02 8.05
N LYS A 118 1.18 12.99 7.68
CA LYS A 118 1.46 14.21 8.45
C LYS A 118 1.09 15.41 7.59
N VAL A 119 0.19 16.27 8.10
CA VAL A 119 -0.34 17.44 7.40
C VAL A 119 0.17 18.70 8.09
N THR A 120 0.99 19.49 7.42
CA THR A 120 1.63 20.68 7.98
C THR A 120 1.57 21.85 7.00
N TRP A 121 1.90 23.03 7.48
CA TRP A 121 2.08 24.23 6.65
C TRP A 121 3.54 24.38 6.26
N ASP A 122 3.78 24.51 4.99
CA ASP A 122 5.06 24.90 4.44
C ASP A 122 5.07 26.44 4.32
N ALA A 123 5.84 27.10 5.20
CA ALA A 123 5.88 28.56 5.24
C ALA A 123 6.72 29.16 4.10
N GLU A 124 7.65 28.40 3.54
CA GLU A 124 8.51 28.84 2.44
C GLU A 124 7.73 28.87 1.13
N LEU A 125 6.96 27.81 0.86
CA LEU A 125 6.15 27.68 -0.36
C LEU A 125 4.73 28.24 -0.19
N GLY A 126 4.32 28.61 1.03
CA GLY A 126 2.98 29.13 1.30
C GLY A 126 1.85 28.16 1.03
N ARG A 127 2.05 26.87 1.27
CA ARG A 127 1.10 25.80 0.94
C ARG A 127 0.95 24.76 2.05
N VAL A 128 -0.10 23.97 1.98
CA VAL A 128 -0.23 22.76 2.81
C VAL A 128 0.73 21.69 2.29
N ARG A 129 1.54 21.16 3.19
CA ARG A 129 2.46 20.05 2.93
C ARG A 129 1.93 18.77 3.55
N ILE A 130 1.73 17.75 2.74
CA ILE A 130 1.34 16.40 3.17
C ILE A 130 2.51 15.46 2.93
N THR A 131 2.89 14.72 3.95
CA THR A 131 3.97 13.72 3.89
C THR A 131 3.47 12.39 4.48
N ALA A 132 4.14 11.30 4.13
CA ALA A 132 3.92 9.97 4.69
C ALA A 132 5.13 9.56 5.56
N PRO A 133 5.12 9.84 6.87
CA PRO A 133 6.19 9.40 7.75
C PRO A 133 6.28 7.88 7.83
N ASP A 134 7.52 7.35 7.90
CA ASP A 134 7.73 5.92 8.15
C ASP A 134 7.11 5.52 9.50
N VAL A 135 6.14 4.64 9.46
CA VAL A 135 5.40 4.18 10.65
C VAL A 135 6.29 3.44 11.65
N GLN A 136 7.48 2.99 11.24
CA GLN A 136 8.48 2.42 12.15
C GLN A 136 9.01 3.47 13.14
N GLY A 137 8.99 4.76 12.73
CA GLY A 137 9.35 5.89 13.58
C GLY A 137 8.16 6.54 14.29
N VAL A 138 6.93 6.12 14.05
CA VAL A 138 5.72 6.75 14.59
C VAL A 138 5.22 6.01 15.82
N TYR A 139 4.95 6.77 16.89
CA TYR A 139 4.42 6.29 18.16
C TYR A 139 3.19 7.10 18.52
N ALA A 140 2.12 6.44 18.96
CA ALA A 140 0.85 7.07 19.24
C ALA A 140 0.31 6.71 20.64
N TRP A 141 -0.37 7.67 21.27
CA TRP A 141 -1.09 7.49 22.53
C TRP A 141 -2.52 7.95 22.35
N TRP A 142 -3.46 7.12 22.72
CA TRP A 142 -4.90 7.36 22.61
C TRP A 142 -5.57 7.41 23.99
N SER A 143 -6.78 7.93 24.04
CA SER A 143 -7.50 8.19 25.27
C SER A 143 -8.42 7.03 25.63
N GLY A 144 -8.03 6.23 26.61
CA GLY A 144 -8.85 5.15 27.16
C GLY A 144 -9.20 4.09 26.11
N ASP A 145 -10.48 3.87 25.90
CA ASP A 145 -11.07 2.94 24.94
C ASP A 145 -11.36 3.56 23.55
N ASP A 146 -11.21 4.90 23.43
CA ASP A 146 -11.34 5.59 22.15
C ASP A 146 -10.02 5.61 21.38
N LEU A 147 -9.84 4.60 20.52
CA LEU A 147 -8.67 4.45 19.66
C LEU A 147 -8.53 5.57 18.61
N ASN A 148 -9.59 6.34 18.36
CA ASN A 148 -9.56 7.43 17.38
C ASN A 148 -9.11 8.76 18.00
N ARG A 149 -9.15 8.88 19.33
CA ARG A 149 -8.79 10.09 20.06
C ARG A 149 -7.33 10.05 20.50
N LEU A 150 -6.45 10.49 19.61
CA LEU A 150 -5.03 10.67 19.92
C LEU A 150 -4.85 11.92 20.80
N TRP A 151 -4.06 11.79 21.87
CA TRP A 151 -3.68 12.93 22.72
C TRP A 151 -2.18 13.25 22.61
N LYS A 152 -1.37 12.32 22.09
CA LYS A 152 0.05 12.53 21.82
C LYS A 152 0.51 11.63 20.67
N VAL A 153 1.36 12.19 19.79
CA VAL A 153 2.08 11.45 18.75
C VAL A 153 3.55 11.84 18.81
N ALA A 154 4.45 10.86 18.68
CA ALA A 154 5.85 11.10 18.46
C ALA A 154 6.26 10.54 17.10
N SER A 155 7.03 11.31 16.34
CA SER A 155 7.61 10.90 15.05
C SER A 155 9.12 11.00 15.15
N ARG A 156 9.81 9.88 14.89
CA ARG A 156 11.27 9.77 14.97
C ARG A 156 11.86 9.42 13.61
N TYR A 157 12.83 10.20 13.20
CA TYR A 157 13.56 10.03 11.94
C TYR A 157 15.03 10.47 12.12
N VAL A 158 15.85 10.24 11.12
CA VAL A 158 17.29 10.57 11.16
C VAL A 158 17.57 11.66 10.13
N LEU A 159 18.30 12.69 10.55
CA LEU A 159 18.81 13.76 9.69
C LEU A 159 20.32 13.82 9.77
N THR A 160 20.94 14.34 8.73
CA THR A 160 22.34 14.76 8.76
C THR A 160 22.50 16.06 9.59
N HIS A 161 23.72 16.34 10.05
CA HIS A 161 23.97 17.58 10.80
C HIS A 161 23.67 18.84 9.97
N GLU A 162 23.90 18.80 8.66
CA GLU A 162 23.59 19.89 7.73
C GLU A 162 22.08 20.15 7.64
N GLU A 163 21.29 19.09 7.54
CA GLU A 163 19.82 19.20 7.54
C GLU A 163 19.28 19.69 8.88
N VAL A 164 19.86 19.27 10.01
CA VAL A 164 19.49 19.77 11.34
C VAL A 164 19.80 21.25 11.46
N GLU A 165 20.96 21.70 10.98
CA GLU A 165 21.33 23.11 11.00
C GLU A 165 20.41 23.95 10.12
N ALA A 166 20.06 23.47 8.93
CA ALA A 166 19.13 24.16 8.02
C ALA A 166 17.71 24.26 8.59
N LEU A 167 17.21 23.22 9.27
CA LEU A 167 15.82 23.17 9.76
C LEU A 167 15.63 23.78 11.15
N TYR A 168 16.62 23.65 12.04
CA TYR A 168 16.50 24.02 13.45
C TYR A 168 17.54 25.05 13.90
N GLY A 169 18.48 25.43 13.04
CA GLY A 169 19.56 26.38 13.31
C GLY A 169 20.80 25.73 13.95
N ALA A 170 21.93 26.42 13.85
CA ALA A 170 23.22 25.98 14.39
C ALA A 170 23.20 25.80 15.91
N ASP A 171 22.43 26.65 16.63
CA ASP A 171 22.31 26.60 18.08
C ASP A 171 21.69 25.28 18.57
N ALA A 172 20.71 24.73 17.82
CA ALA A 172 20.09 23.47 18.14
C ALA A 172 21.09 22.30 18.09
N LEU A 173 21.97 22.31 17.11
CA LEU A 173 23.02 21.31 16.97
C LEU A 173 24.06 21.42 18.09
N GLN A 174 24.47 22.64 18.47
CA GLN A 174 25.39 22.86 19.57
C GLN A 174 24.83 22.42 20.93
N GLN A 175 23.54 22.68 21.20
CA GLN A 175 22.85 22.22 22.41
C GLN A 175 22.82 20.69 22.49
N SER A 176 22.77 19.99 21.37
CA SER A 176 22.83 18.52 21.33
C SER A 176 24.20 17.95 21.69
N GLY A 177 25.21 18.82 21.94
CA GLY A 177 26.59 18.42 22.28
C GLY A 177 27.42 17.89 21.10
N LYS A 178 26.87 18.00 19.87
CA LYS A 178 27.55 17.59 18.64
C LYS A 178 28.14 18.81 17.95
N LYS A 179 29.44 18.75 17.66
CA LYS A 179 30.11 19.79 16.85
C LYS A 179 29.98 19.41 15.37
N PRO A 180 29.75 20.40 14.48
CA PRO A 180 29.88 20.18 13.04
C PRO A 180 31.28 19.61 12.77
N ARG A 181 31.40 18.37 12.36
CA ARG A 181 32.66 17.80 11.89
C ARG A 181 32.69 17.97 10.37
N SER A 182 33.54 18.86 9.89
CA SER A 182 33.86 18.93 8.47
C SER A 182 34.37 17.56 7.98
N GLY A 183 33.64 16.94 7.05
CA GLY A 183 34.12 15.76 6.33
C GLY A 183 33.46 14.41 6.68
N ASN A 184 32.63 14.29 7.73
CA ASN A 184 31.78 13.12 7.95
C ASN A 184 30.37 13.62 8.26
N ALA A 185 29.40 13.23 7.43
CA ALA A 185 27.98 13.54 7.65
C ALA A 185 27.50 12.83 8.93
N GLY A 186 27.76 13.47 10.09
CA GLY A 186 27.21 13.01 11.35
C GLY A 186 25.69 12.93 11.25
N GLN A 187 25.10 11.88 11.79
CA GLN A 187 23.66 11.73 11.84
C GLN A 187 23.13 12.02 13.23
N CYS A 188 21.92 12.57 13.28
CA CYS A 188 21.20 12.89 14.49
C CYS A 188 19.78 12.32 14.42
N ALA A 189 19.34 11.62 15.47
CA ALA A 189 17.97 11.18 15.57
C ALA A 189 17.08 12.34 16.03
N VAL A 190 16.19 12.79 15.18
CA VAL A 190 15.19 13.80 15.48
C VAL A 190 13.94 13.10 16.00
N THR A 191 13.39 13.58 17.11
CA THR A 191 12.09 13.13 17.63
C THR A 191 11.19 14.33 17.83
N GLU A 192 10.15 14.41 17.01
CA GLU A 192 9.07 15.38 17.18
C GLU A 192 8.01 14.79 18.11
N VAL A 193 7.57 15.55 19.08
CA VAL A 193 6.47 15.16 19.98
C VAL A 193 5.36 16.19 19.85
N TRP A 194 4.21 15.72 19.43
CA TRP A 194 3.03 16.53 19.17
C TRP A 194 1.90 16.22 20.14
N THR A 195 1.37 17.26 20.76
CA THR A 195 0.09 17.27 21.46
C THR A 195 -0.80 18.32 20.81
N ALA A 196 -2.05 18.46 21.23
CA ALA A 196 -2.89 19.55 20.73
C ALA A 196 -2.33 20.94 21.09
N GLU A 197 -1.58 21.05 22.19
CA GLU A 197 -1.10 22.31 22.76
C GLU A 197 0.35 22.61 22.43
N VAL A 198 1.22 21.60 22.38
CA VAL A 198 2.67 21.78 22.35
C VAL A 198 3.33 20.90 21.28
N LEU A 199 4.32 21.47 20.60
CA LEU A 199 5.29 20.78 19.76
C LEU A 199 6.66 20.84 20.45
N GLN A 200 7.28 19.67 20.63
CA GLN A 200 8.63 19.51 21.14
C GLN A 200 9.52 18.83 20.09
N ILE A 201 10.74 19.34 19.93
CA ILE A 201 11.78 18.76 19.09
C ILE A 201 12.93 18.30 19.97
N TRP A 202 13.27 17.04 19.84
CA TRP A 202 14.37 16.40 20.53
C TRP A 202 15.43 15.99 19.51
N LEU A 203 16.68 16.34 19.76
CA LEU A 203 17.82 15.84 19.01
C LEU A 203 18.53 14.80 19.85
N ASP A 204 18.55 13.55 19.39
CA ASP A 204 18.94 12.37 20.16
C ASP A 204 18.15 12.29 21.48
N ASN A 205 18.71 12.75 22.58
CA ASN A 205 18.07 12.71 23.90
C ASN A 205 17.89 14.09 24.54
N ILE A 206 18.18 15.16 23.82
CA ILE A 206 18.17 16.54 24.31
C ILE A 206 17.00 17.29 23.70
N LEU A 207 16.18 17.91 24.55
CA LEU A 207 15.10 18.79 24.13
C LEU A 207 15.71 20.11 23.65
N VAL A 208 15.61 20.39 22.34
CA VAL A 208 16.17 21.62 21.75
C VAL A 208 15.13 22.70 21.47
N LEU A 209 13.87 22.30 21.29
CA LEU A 209 12.78 23.23 21.03
C LEU A 209 11.50 22.78 21.70
N SER A 210 10.82 23.72 22.36
CA SER A 210 9.45 23.52 22.84
C SER A 210 8.65 24.79 22.53
N LYS A 211 7.59 24.66 21.75
CA LYS A 211 6.73 25.78 21.32
C LYS A 211 5.26 25.37 21.28
N PRO A 212 4.34 26.35 21.36
CA PRO A 212 2.92 26.05 21.13
C PRO A 212 2.71 25.38 19.78
N ASN A 213 1.78 24.42 19.74
CA ASN A 213 1.37 23.80 18.50
C ASN A 213 0.60 24.82 17.65
N PRO A 214 1.06 25.16 16.42
CA PRO A 214 0.46 26.21 15.61
C PRO A 214 -0.92 25.86 15.05
N TYR A 215 -1.37 24.61 15.17
CA TYR A 215 -2.63 24.13 14.59
C TYR A 215 -3.75 23.92 15.60
N GLY A 216 -3.43 23.75 16.89
CA GLY A 216 -4.41 23.39 17.93
C GLY A 216 -4.94 21.96 17.85
N PHE A 217 -4.33 21.12 17.00
CA PHE A 217 -4.62 19.69 16.88
C PHE A 217 -3.34 18.93 16.50
N ILE A 218 -3.35 17.61 16.65
CA ILE A 218 -2.24 16.74 16.26
C ILE A 218 -2.29 16.52 14.74
N PRO A 219 -1.28 16.98 13.97
CA PRO A 219 -1.32 16.97 12.49
C PRO A 219 -0.93 15.61 11.90
N PHE A 220 -1.41 14.51 12.49
CA PHE A 220 -1.13 13.15 12.05
C PHE A 220 -2.43 12.37 11.88
N VAL A 221 -2.50 11.63 10.77
CA VAL A 221 -3.54 10.65 10.51
C VAL A 221 -2.89 9.28 10.45
N ILE A 222 -3.07 8.49 11.50
CA ILE A 222 -2.56 7.12 11.60
C ILE A 222 -3.74 6.17 11.39
N TYR A 223 -3.58 5.19 10.50
CA TYR A 223 -4.65 4.24 10.20
C TYR A 223 -4.09 2.83 10.02
N PRO A 224 -4.84 1.79 10.46
CA PRO A 224 -4.44 0.40 10.26
C PRO A 224 -4.67 -0.04 8.81
N ASN A 225 -3.84 -0.94 8.31
CA ASN A 225 -4.08 -1.62 7.03
C ASN A 225 -5.37 -2.43 7.06
N LEU A 226 -5.42 -3.40 7.96
CA LEU A 226 -6.63 -4.11 8.35
C LEU A 226 -6.77 -4.01 9.87
N ARG A 227 -7.98 -3.78 10.34
CA ARG A 227 -8.21 -3.57 11.77
C ARG A 227 -8.28 -4.91 12.50
N GLU A 228 -7.49 -5.03 13.55
CA GLU A 228 -7.64 -6.08 14.54
C GLU A 228 -8.55 -5.59 15.69
N PRO A 229 -9.52 -6.40 16.14
CA PRO A 229 -10.44 -5.97 17.18
C PRO A 229 -9.71 -5.50 18.45
N LYS A 230 -10.11 -4.35 18.99
CA LYS A 230 -9.57 -3.76 20.22
C LYS A 230 -8.09 -3.35 20.17
N ARG A 231 -7.47 -3.32 18.98
CA ARG A 231 -6.09 -2.85 18.81
C ARG A 231 -6.05 -1.58 17.99
N PHE A 232 -5.12 -0.71 18.34
CA PHE A 232 -4.86 0.53 17.59
C PHE A 232 -4.10 0.22 16.30
N TRP A 233 -3.01 -0.55 16.43
CA TRP A 233 -2.17 -0.96 15.30
C TRP A 233 -2.83 -2.08 14.51
N GLY A 234 -2.65 -2.05 13.21
CA GLY A 234 -3.26 -2.97 12.26
C GLY A 234 -2.45 -4.23 11.99
N VAL A 235 -2.92 -4.97 10.99
CA VAL A 235 -2.33 -6.23 10.54
C VAL A 235 -1.82 -6.09 9.11
N SER A 236 -0.58 -6.52 8.88
CA SER A 236 0.04 -6.62 7.55
C SER A 236 -0.68 -7.66 6.67
N ASP A 237 -0.76 -7.39 5.36
CA ASP A 237 -1.20 -8.40 4.39
C ASP A 237 -0.24 -9.58 4.29
N LEU A 238 1.03 -9.38 4.68
CA LEU A 238 2.05 -10.43 4.72
C LEU A 238 1.88 -11.40 5.90
N ALA A 239 1.24 -10.96 7.00
CA ALA A 239 1.16 -11.75 8.23
C ALA A 239 0.68 -13.20 8.00
N PRO A 240 -0.42 -13.49 7.29
CA PRO A 240 -0.89 -14.84 7.03
C PRO A 240 -0.05 -15.58 5.98
N LEU A 241 0.81 -14.89 5.23
CA LEU A 241 1.56 -15.44 4.11
C LEU A 241 2.98 -15.92 4.46
N LEU A 242 3.54 -15.46 5.61
CA LEU A 242 4.93 -15.75 5.97
C LEU A 242 5.24 -17.25 6.03
N GLU A 243 4.47 -17.99 6.80
CA GLU A 243 4.72 -19.43 7.02
C GLU A 243 4.45 -20.25 5.74
N PRO A 244 3.31 -20.07 5.03
CA PRO A 244 3.08 -20.79 3.78
C PRO A 244 4.12 -20.50 2.71
N ALA A 245 4.59 -19.25 2.60
CA ALA A 245 5.61 -18.88 1.61
C ALA A 245 7.00 -19.44 1.96
N ARG A 246 7.37 -19.47 3.24
CA ARG A 246 8.62 -20.13 3.70
C ARG A 246 8.59 -21.62 3.37
N GLU A 247 7.47 -22.28 3.66
CA GLU A 247 7.32 -23.71 3.37
C GLU A 247 7.30 -24.00 1.86
N LEU A 248 6.65 -23.15 1.07
CA LEU A 248 6.67 -23.24 -0.38
C LEU A 248 8.11 -23.14 -0.92
N ASN A 249 8.88 -22.14 -0.47
CA ASN A 249 10.28 -21.99 -0.86
C ASN A 249 11.13 -23.21 -0.50
N ARG A 250 10.89 -23.79 0.69
CA ARG A 250 11.57 -25.01 1.16
C ARG A 250 11.24 -26.20 0.25
N ALA A 251 9.95 -26.42 -0.02
CA ALA A 251 9.49 -27.53 -0.85
C ALA A 251 10.00 -27.42 -2.29
N MET A 252 9.98 -26.22 -2.87
CA MET A 252 10.50 -25.93 -4.20
C MET A 252 12.03 -26.15 -4.27
N THR A 253 12.76 -25.74 -3.22
CA THR A 253 14.21 -25.97 -3.12
C THR A 253 14.53 -27.46 -3.04
N GLN A 254 13.77 -28.21 -2.25
CA GLN A 254 13.92 -29.67 -2.16
C GLN A 254 13.63 -30.37 -3.48
N LEU A 255 12.52 -29.98 -4.16
CA LEU A 255 12.21 -30.52 -5.48
C LEU A 255 13.33 -30.24 -6.49
N SER A 256 13.87 -29.01 -6.51
CA SER A 256 15.00 -28.65 -7.35
C SER A 256 16.22 -29.55 -7.08
N SER A 257 16.52 -29.86 -5.82
CA SER A 257 17.63 -30.73 -5.44
C SER A 257 17.38 -32.19 -5.86
N ILE A 258 16.16 -32.70 -5.73
CA ILE A 258 15.77 -34.02 -6.19
C ILE A 258 15.93 -34.13 -7.70
N LEU A 259 15.49 -33.15 -8.46
CA LEU A 259 15.62 -33.13 -9.93
C LEU A 259 17.08 -33.04 -10.36
N GLU A 260 17.92 -32.29 -9.66
CA GLU A 260 19.36 -32.21 -9.91
C GLU A 260 20.05 -33.57 -9.69
N LEU A 261 19.76 -34.25 -8.60
CA LEU A 261 20.28 -35.59 -8.30
C LEU A 261 19.76 -36.62 -9.32
N SER A 262 18.51 -36.48 -9.77
CA SER A 262 17.95 -37.40 -10.78
C SER A 262 18.54 -37.17 -12.16
N GLY A 263 18.91 -35.93 -12.49
CA GLY A 263 19.59 -35.58 -13.72
C GLY A 263 21.06 -36.03 -13.78
N ASN A 264 21.64 -36.31 -12.60
CA ASN A 264 23.00 -36.86 -12.44
C ASN A 264 22.93 -38.18 -11.65
N PRO A 265 22.42 -39.26 -12.26
CA PRO A 265 22.17 -40.50 -11.54
C PRO A 265 23.47 -41.11 -11.00
N ILE A 266 23.39 -41.65 -9.79
CA ILE A 266 24.49 -42.34 -9.14
C ILE A 266 24.57 -43.74 -9.76
N ALA A 267 25.72 -44.06 -10.34
CA ALA A 267 26.01 -45.44 -10.80
C ALA A 267 26.41 -46.29 -9.59
N VAL A 268 25.70 -47.38 -9.42
CA VAL A 268 26.02 -48.37 -8.39
C VAL A 268 26.61 -49.58 -9.08
N LEU A 269 27.80 -49.99 -8.59
CA LEU A 269 28.54 -51.15 -9.08
C LEU A 269 28.67 -52.12 -7.92
N GLU A 270 28.11 -53.32 -8.07
CA GLU A 270 28.18 -54.39 -7.11
C GLU A 270 29.11 -55.48 -7.59
N ASN A 271 30.02 -55.97 -6.75
CA ASN A 271 31.00 -57.04 -7.05
C ASN A 271 31.96 -56.70 -8.21
N VAL A 272 32.33 -55.44 -8.37
CA VAL A 272 33.33 -54.97 -9.32
C VAL A 272 34.66 -54.77 -8.58
N GLU A 273 35.72 -55.49 -8.95
CA GLU A 273 37.03 -55.44 -8.29
C GLU A 273 37.83 -54.18 -8.63
N ASP A 274 37.61 -53.62 -9.85
CA ASP A 274 38.24 -52.40 -10.31
C ASP A 274 37.24 -51.55 -11.08
N ALA A 275 37.01 -50.32 -10.65
CA ALA A 275 36.05 -49.39 -11.24
C ALA A 275 36.73 -48.21 -11.98
N GLN A 276 38.06 -48.19 -12.14
CA GLN A 276 38.79 -47.01 -12.61
C GLN A 276 38.52 -46.73 -14.12
N ASP A 277 38.14 -47.73 -14.89
CA ASP A 277 37.86 -47.60 -16.32
C ASP A 277 36.38 -47.38 -16.67
N ILE A 278 35.48 -47.25 -15.64
CA ILE A 278 34.05 -47.08 -15.89
C ILE A 278 33.72 -45.60 -15.99
N SER A 279 33.47 -45.15 -17.21
CA SER A 279 33.08 -43.77 -17.51
C SER A 279 31.57 -43.59 -17.32
N VAL A 280 31.16 -42.61 -16.50
CA VAL A 280 29.76 -42.19 -16.32
C VAL A 280 29.51 -40.94 -17.16
N GLN A 281 29.12 -41.16 -18.45
CA GLN A 281 28.76 -40.07 -19.35
C GLN A 281 27.62 -40.51 -20.29
N PRO A 282 26.84 -39.55 -20.86
CA PRO A 282 25.77 -39.88 -21.78
C PRO A 282 26.27 -40.76 -22.96
N GLY A 283 25.61 -41.89 -23.18
CA GLY A 283 25.96 -42.85 -24.24
C GLY A 283 27.10 -43.84 -23.89
N ALA A 284 27.62 -43.84 -22.65
CA ALA A 284 28.58 -44.84 -22.20
C ALA A 284 27.94 -46.23 -22.12
N VAL A 285 28.65 -47.24 -22.61
CA VAL A 285 28.28 -48.66 -22.50
C VAL A 285 29.19 -49.28 -21.45
N TRP A 286 28.62 -49.91 -20.44
CA TRP A 286 29.36 -50.56 -19.37
C TRP A 286 29.42 -52.07 -19.61
N GLU A 287 30.61 -52.58 -19.74
CA GLU A 287 30.86 -54.01 -19.76
C GLU A 287 31.21 -54.45 -18.35
N VAL A 288 30.37 -55.30 -17.75
CA VAL A 288 30.54 -55.76 -16.37
C VAL A 288 30.76 -57.26 -16.32
N PRO A 289 31.57 -57.79 -15.38
CA PRO A 289 31.83 -59.24 -15.23
C PRO A 289 30.55 -60.03 -14.93
N GLU A 290 30.51 -61.34 -15.27
CA GLU A 290 29.32 -62.20 -15.13
C GLU A 290 28.64 -62.20 -13.77
N ARG A 291 29.34 -61.88 -12.69
CA ARG A 291 28.79 -61.83 -11.30
C ARG A 291 28.58 -60.39 -10.81
N ALA A 292 28.92 -59.37 -11.57
CA ALA A 292 28.74 -58.00 -11.22
C ALA A 292 27.39 -57.47 -11.68
N ARG A 293 26.91 -56.46 -10.99
CA ARG A 293 25.72 -55.72 -11.37
C ARG A 293 26.05 -54.24 -11.45
N ALA A 294 25.62 -53.62 -12.52
CA ALA A 294 25.69 -52.19 -12.71
C ALA A 294 24.30 -51.65 -12.93
N TYR A 295 23.89 -50.68 -12.15
CA TYR A 295 22.63 -50.01 -12.35
C TYR A 295 22.75 -48.55 -11.94
N LEU A 296 21.87 -47.71 -12.49
CA LEU A 296 21.74 -46.35 -12.05
C LEU A 296 20.71 -46.32 -10.89
N LEU A 297 21.10 -45.68 -9.81
CA LEU A 297 20.20 -45.51 -8.68
C LEU A 297 19.06 -44.55 -9.08
N ASP A 298 17.86 -45.10 -9.26
CA ASP A 298 16.66 -44.31 -9.57
C ASP A 298 16.04 -43.80 -8.29
N LEU A 299 16.29 -42.50 -8.03
CA LEU A 299 15.75 -41.81 -6.86
C LEU A 299 14.26 -41.39 -7.07
N LEU A 300 13.72 -41.60 -8.28
CA LEU A 300 12.35 -41.23 -8.64
C LEU A 300 11.36 -42.38 -8.50
N GLN A 301 11.82 -43.61 -8.23
CA GLN A 301 10.95 -44.76 -8.09
C GLN A 301 9.95 -44.55 -6.92
N GLY A 302 8.69 -44.91 -7.13
CA GLY A 302 7.65 -44.93 -6.09
C GLY A 302 6.79 -43.68 -6.00
N GLY A 303 6.79 -42.78 -6.97
CA GLY A 303 5.86 -41.62 -7.02
C GLY A 303 6.19 -40.49 -6.04
N GLY A 304 7.37 -40.51 -5.41
CA GLY A 304 7.78 -39.48 -4.43
C GLY A 304 7.81 -38.06 -5.02
N VAL A 305 8.24 -37.92 -6.27
CA VAL A 305 8.26 -36.61 -6.97
C VAL A 305 6.84 -36.09 -7.19
N GLN A 306 5.90 -36.96 -7.59
CA GLN A 306 4.51 -36.56 -7.76
C GLN A 306 3.88 -36.10 -6.43
N LEU A 307 4.24 -36.73 -5.32
CA LEU A 307 3.80 -36.29 -3.99
C LEU A 307 4.34 -34.88 -3.65
N HIS A 308 5.62 -34.60 -3.96
CA HIS A 308 6.19 -33.26 -3.80
C HIS A 308 5.48 -32.22 -4.66
N VAL A 309 5.20 -32.54 -5.94
CA VAL A 309 4.47 -31.63 -6.84
C VAL A 309 3.07 -31.33 -6.30
N ASN A 310 2.35 -32.37 -5.85
CA ASN A 310 1.02 -32.20 -5.26
C ASN A 310 1.06 -31.36 -3.96
N TYR A 311 2.08 -31.54 -3.14
CA TYR A 311 2.26 -30.76 -1.92
C TYR A 311 2.57 -29.30 -2.25
N ILE A 312 3.42 -29.03 -3.23
CA ILE A 312 3.69 -27.65 -3.70
C ILE A 312 2.41 -27.01 -4.23
N ASP A 313 1.58 -27.71 -5.00
CA ASP A 313 0.31 -27.19 -5.48
C ASP A 313 -0.66 -26.87 -4.32
N LEU A 314 -0.71 -27.71 -3.28
CA LEU A 314 -1.48 -27.44 -2.07
C LEU A 314 -1.02 -26.18 -1.35
N LEU A 315 0.28 -26.02 -1.14
CA LEU A 315 0.87 -24.82 -0.52
C LEU A 315 0.60 -23.56 -1.34
N TYR A 316 0.71 -23.69 -2.65
CA TYR A 316 0.47 -22.62 -3.58
C TYR A 316 -0.99 -22.14 -3.52
N ARG A 317 -1.96 -23.06 -3.51
CA ARG A 317 -3.38 -22.72 -3.32
C ARG A 317 -3.63 -22.09 -1.97
N ALA A 318 -3.10 -22.66 -0.89
CA ALA A 318 -3.26 -22.12 0.45
C ALA A 318 -2.73 -20.68 0.58
N LEU A 319 -1.63 -20.35 -0.11
CA LEU A 319 -1.07 -18.99 -0.11
C LEU A 319 -2.03 -17.96 -0.73
N TYR A 320 -2.68 -18.31 -1.83
CA TYR A 320 -3.67 -17.43 -2.47
C TYR A 320 -4.97 -17.33 -1.68
N ASP A 321 -5.41 -18.43 -1.08
CA ASP A 321 -6.62 -18.46 -0.22
C ASP A 321 -6.40 -17.57 1.02
N LEU A 322 -5.26 -17.71 1.70
CA LEU A 322 -4.91 -16.89 2.86
C LEU A 322 -4.67 -15.42 2.48
N GLY A 323 -4.18 -15.16 1.27
CA GLY A 323 -4.03 -13.82 0.72
C GLY A 323 -5.35 -13.17 0.30
N GLU A 324 -6.43 -13.92 0.25
CA GLU A 324 -7.73 -13.49 -0.33
C GLU A 324 -7.57 -12.95 -1.77
N THR A 325 -6.60 -13.51 -2.54
CA THR A 325 -6.24 -13.00 -3.87
C THR A 325 -6.23 -14.16 -4.86
N PRO A 326 -7.35 -14.44 -5.54
CA PRO A 326 -7.48 -15.57 -6.45
C PRO A 326 -6.47 -15.51 -7.61
N ARG A 327 -6.06 -16.68 -8.13
CA ARG A 327 -5.11 -16.78 -9.26
C ARG A 327 -5.60 -16.10 -10.54
N THR A 328 -6.89 -16.07 -10.76
CA THR A 328 -7.53 -15.35 -11.87
C THR A 328 -7.21 -13.86 -11.88
N SER A 329 -6.94 -13.26 -10.71
CA SER A 329 -6.50 -11.86 -10.61
C SER A 329 -5.13 -11.61 -11.27
N PHE A 330 -4.33 -12.66 -11.51
CA PHE A 330 -3.02 -12.61 -12.17
C PHE A 330 -3.07 -12.99 -13.65
N GLY A 331 -4.28 -13.15 -14.22
CA GLY A 331 -4.47 -13.52 -15.63
C GLY A 331 -4.35 -15.01 -15.91
N ASP A 332 -4.30 -15.89 -14.89
CA ASP A 332 -4.31 -17.34 -15.07
C ASP A 332 -5.73 -17.83 -15.39
N ASN A 333 -6.17 -17.56 -16.59
CA ASN A 333 -7.48 -17.97 -17.10
C ASN A 333 -7.32 -19.28 -17.89
N GLN A 334 -7.23 -20.41 -17.20
CA GLN A 334 -7.20 -21.73 -17.84
C GLN A 334 -8.52 -22.11 -18.53
N ARG A 335 -9.59 -21.36 -18.31
CA ARG A 335 -10.93 -21.53 -18.90
C ARG A 335 -11.45 -20.19 -19.38
N SER A 336 -12.17 -20.19 -20.48
CA SER A 336 -12.93 -19.02 -20.91
C SER A 336 -14.12 -18.85 -19.96
N LEU A 337 -13.91 -18.12 -18.87
CA LEU A 337 -14.94 -17.80 -17.90
C LEU A 337 -15.86 -16.70 -18.45
N SER A 338 -17.17 -16.83 -18.18
CA SER A 338 -18.07 -15.69 -18.39
C SER A 338 -17.71 -14.55 -17.43
N GLY A 339 -18.03 -13.30 -17.78
CA GLY A 339 -17.76 -12.14 -16.90
C GLY A 339 -18.30 -12.34 -15.49
N VAL A 340 -19.50 -12.93 -15.34
CA VAL A 340 -20.11 -13.25 -14.03
C VAL A 340 -19.31 -14.28 -13.25
N ALA A 341 -18.81 -15.32 -13.93
CA ALA A 341 -17.99 -16.34 -13.26
C ALA A 341 -16.65 -15.76 -12.80
N LEU A 342 -16.04 -14.89 -13.60
CA LEU A 342 -14.81 -14.15 -13.22
C LEU A 342 -15.05 -13.26 -12.00
N GLU A 343 -16.16 -12.54 -11.96
CA GLU A 343 -16.53 -11.71 -10.82
C GLU A 343 -16.74 -12.52 -9.54
N MET A 344 -17.38 -13.71 -9.65
CA MET A 344 -17.52 -14.62 -8.53
C MET A 344 -16.19 -15.16 -8.02
N GLU A 345 -15.24 -15.48 -8.91
CA GLU A 345 -13.90 -15.89 -8.50
C GLU A 345 -13.11 -14.78 -7.83
N LEU A 346 -13.26 -13.53 -8.29
CA LEU A 346 -12.61 -12.37 -7.70
C LEU A 346 -13.28 -11.89 -6.39
N HIS A 347 -14.42 -12.44 -6.01
CA HIS A 347 -15.21 -11.99 -4.86
C HIS A 347 -14.41 -11.87 -3.55
N PRO A 348 -13.49 -12.79 -3.16
CA PRO A 348 -12.68 -12.64 -1.94
C PRO A 348 -11.81 -11.36 -1.99
N LEU A 349 -11.13 -11.11 -3.11
CA LEU A 349 -10.32 -9.91 -3.32
C LEU A 349 -11.17 -8.64 -3.26
N LEU A 350 -12.35 -8.64 -3.90
CA LEU A 350 -13.27 -7.51 -3.88
C LEU A 350 -13.74 -7.17 -2.45
N GLN A 351 -14.02 -8.18 -1.64
CA GLN A 351 -14.40 -7.99 -0.24
C GLN A 351 -13.22 -7.44 0.60
N LYS A 352 -12.02 -7.94 0.39
CA LYS A 352 -10.80 -7.42 1.04
C LYS A 352 -10.59 -5.95 0.69
N VAL A 353 -10.65 -5.60 -0.60
CA VAL A 353 -10.52 -4.23 -1.09
C VAL A 353 -11.59 -3.31 -0.48
N ARG A 354 -12.86 -3.75 -0.44
CA ARG A 354 -13.95 -2.97 0.17
C ARG A 354 -13.70 -2.68 1.65
N ARG A 355 -13.25 -3.67 2.44
CA ARG A 355 -12.89 -3.47 3.86
C ARG A 355 -11.76 -2.46 4.02
N LYS A 356 -10.74 -2.53 3.16
CA LYS A 356 -9.64 -1.56 3.16
C LYS A 356 -10.13 -0.15 2.78
N ARG A 357 -10.95 0.00 1.73
CA ARG A 357 -11.49 1.29 1.29
C ARG A 357 -12.29 2.01 2.39
N LEU A 358 -13.02 1.29 3.25
CA LEU A 358 -13.71 1.89 4.40
C LEU A 358 -12.73 2.60 5.35
N ILE A 359 -11.59 1.96 5.64
CA ILE A 359 -10.56 2.53 6.52
C ILE A 359 -9.88 3.73 5.85
N ARG A 360 -9.53 3.61 4.55
CA ARG A 360 -8.87 4.67 3.77
C ARG A 360 -9.78 5.88 3.60
N SER A 361 -11.06 5.67 3.33
CA SER A 361 -12.03 6.77 3.25
C SER A 361 -12.02 7.62 4.52
N ALA A 362 -12.07 6.99 5.69
CA ALA A 362 -12.00 7.72 6.96
C ALA A 362 -10.64 8.43 7.18
N ALA A 363 -9.54 7.82 6.75
CA ALA A 363 -8.20 8.42 6.85
C ALA A 363 -8.07 9.64 5.92
N TYR A 364 -8.52 9.52 4.68
CA TYR A 364 -8.47 10.60 3.69
C TYR A 364 -9.39 11.76 4.07
N GLN A 365 -10.59 11.48 4.59
CA GLN A 365 -11.47 12.51 5.12
C GLN A 365 -10.79 13.32 6.22
N ARG A 366 -10.18 12.68 7.22
CA ARG A 366 -9.46 13.36 8.30
C ARG A 366 -8.26 14.16 7.78
N ARG A 367 -7.51 13.63 6.82
CA ARG A 367 -6.40 14.33 6.18
C ARG A 367 -6.87 15.61 5.49
N ASN A 368 -7.93 15.51 4.71
CA ASN A 368 -8.50 16.63 3.98
C ASN A 368 -9.14 17.68 4.93
N GLU A 369 -9.80 17.25 6.02
CA GLU A 369 -10.26 18.16 7.08
C GLU A 369 -9.11 18.95 7.70
N MET A 370 -7.98 18.28 8.01
CA MET A 370 -6.79 18.95 8.52
C MET A 370 -6.22 19.94 7.50
N ALA A 371 -6.18 19.58 6.23
CA ALA A 371 -5.71 20.46 5.17
C ALA A 371 -6.55 21.72 5.05
N LEU A 372 -7.89 21.61 5.01
CA LEU A 372 -8.79 22.77 4.98
C LEU A 372 -8.64 23.65 6.22
N ARG A 373 -8.57 23.06 7.41
CA ARG A 373 -8.37 23.81 8.67
C ARG A 373 -7.04 24.58 8.69
N ILE A 374 -5.97 24.00 8.16
CA ILE A 374 -4.68 24.69 8.03
C ILE A 374 -4.77 25.82 7.02
N LEU A 375 -5.43 25.62 5.87
CA LEU A 375 -5.67 26.66 4.89
C LEU A 375 -6.46 27.83 5.49
N GLU A 376 -7.58 27.57 6.19
CA GLU A 376 -8.36 28.61 6.86
C GLU A 376 -7.51 29.41 7.85
N GLN A 377 -6.69 28.75 8.67
CA GLN A 377 -5.83 29.41 9.66
C GLN A 377 -4.71 30.26 9.04
N LYS A 378 -4.19 29.87 7.86
CA LYS A 378 -3.02 30.48 7.26
C LYS A 378 -3.33 31.49 6.17
N THR A 379 -4.41 31.26 5.42
CA THR A 379 -4.80 32.14 4.28
C THR A 379 -5.97 33.04 4.62
N GLY A 380 -6.69 32.78 5.71
CA GLY A 380 -7.93 33.50 6.03
C GLY A 380 -9.13 33.07 5.14
N ALA A 381 -8.98 32.04 4.33
CA ALA A 381 -10.12 31.44 3.62
C ALA A 381 -11.15 30.90 4.60
N HIS A 382 -12.41 30.84 4.19
CA HIS A 382 -13.49 30.32 5.03
C HIS A 382 -14.35 29.36 4.22
N PHE A 383 -14.17 28.07 4.46
CA PHE A 383 -14.90 27.02 3.75
C PHE A 383 -16.23 26.66 4.45
N GLY A 384 -16.35 27.00 5.74
CA GLY A 384 -17.52 26.69 6.58
C GLY A 384 -17.67 25.20 6.85
N PRO A 385 -18.79 24.78 7.45
CA PRO A 385 -19.05 23.39 7.69
C PRO A 385 -19.36 22.67 6.37
N VAL A 386 -18.46 21.77 5.95
CA VAL A 386 -18.61 20.93 4.78
C VAL A 386 -18.53 19.46 5.18
N ARG A 387 -19.18 18.61 4.40
CA ARG A 387 -19.10 17.15 4.54
C ARG A 387 -18.14 16.62 3.49
N LEU A 388 -17.04 16.05 3.93
CA LEU A 388 -16.04 15.45 3.05
C LEU A 388 -16.36 13.97 2.80
N GLY A 389 -16.23 13.55 1.56
CA GLY A 389 -16.38 12.18 1.11
C GLY A 389 -15.23 11.74 0.22
N VAL A 390 -15.13 10.44 -0.02
CA VAL A 390 -14.22 9.83 -0.97
C VAL A 390 -15.02 8.93 -1.89
N ARG A 391 -14.99 9.22 -3.18
CA ARG A 391 -15.60 8.39 -4.21
C ARG A 391 -14.52 7.52 -4.84
N TRP A 392 -14.68 6.22 -4.72
CA TRP A 392 -13.78 5.25 -5.32
C TRP A 392 -14.27 4.82 -6.68
N GLY A 393 -13.36 4.71 -7.63
CA GLY A 393 -13.62 4.09 -8.93
C GLY A 393 -13.97 2.60 -8.82
N ALA A 394 -14.44 2.03 -9.91
CA ALA A 394 -14.73 0.60 -10.01
C ALA A 394 -13.47 -0.23 -9.74
N ILE A 395 -13.61 -1.33 -8.97
CA ILE A 395 -12.46 -2.20 -8.65
C ILE A 395 -12.09 -3.06 -9.87
N ILE A 396 -13.08 -3.50 -10.63
CA ILE A 396 -12.91 -4.27 -11.87
C ILE A 396 -13.22 -3.33 -13.03
N PRO A 397 -12.40 -3.33 -14.11
CA PRO A 397 -12.75 -2.62 -15.33
C PRO A 397 -14.14 -3.06 -15.81
N GLN A 398 -15.05 -2.14 -15.92
CA GLN A 398 -16.38 -2.41 -16.46
C GLN A 398 -16.33 -2.39 -17.99
N ASP A 399 -17.15 -3.20 -18.62
CA ASP A 399 -17.38 -3.08 -20.07
C ASP A 399 -18.07 -1.74 -20.34
N THR A 400 -17.29 -0.79 -20.83
CA THR A 400 -17.77 0.57 -21.10
C THR A 400 -18.96 0.56 -22.06
N SER A 401 -18.99 -0.36 -23.03
CA SER A 401 -20.10 -0.46 -23.99
C SER A 401 -21.39 -0.87 -23.29
N ARG A 402 -21.31 -1.82 -22.37
CA ARG A 402 -22.46 -2.26 -21.56
C ARG A 402 -22.90 -1.17 -20.58
N LEU A 403 -21.95 -0.50 -19.92
CA LEU A 403 -22.26 0.60 -19.01
C LEU A 403 -22.98 1.74 -19.73
N VAL A 404 -22.53 2.13 -20.94
CA VAL A 404 -23.18 3.14 -21.78
C VAL A 404 -24.60 2.71 -22.15
N ALA A 405 -24.81 1.44 -22.53
CA ALA A 405 -26.13 0.93 -22.86
C ALA A 405 -27.10 0.93 -21.66
N ASP A 406 -26.61 0.48 -20.49
CA ASP A 406 -27.39 0.43 -19.26
C ASP A 406 -27.76 1.85 -18.79
N GLU A 407 -26.80 2.80 -18.76
CA GLU A 407 -27.04 4.18 -18.38
C GLU A 407 -27.97 4.91 -19.38
N THR A 408 -27.84 4.63 -20.67
CA THR A 408 -28.75 5.17 -21.68
C THR A 408 -30.18 4.73 -21.41
N ALA A 409 -30.39 3.44 -21.09
CA ALA A 409 -31.71 2.89 -20.75
C ALA A 409 -32.26 3.50 -19.44
N LEU A 410 -31.42 3.68 -18.42
CA LEU A 410 -31.81 4.27 -17.12
C LEU A 410 -32.17 5.77 -17.25
N VAL A 411 -31.48 6.52 -18.09
CA VAL A 411 -31.80 7.91 -18.40
C VAL A 411 -33.08 7.99 -19.20
N ALA A 412 -33.26 7.11 -20.20
CA ALA A 412 -34.49 7.08 -21.03
C ALA A 412 -35.73 6.72 -20.18
N SER A 413 -35.60 5.85 -19.18
CA SER A 413 -36.67 5.49 -18.25
C SER A 413 -36.91 6.52 -17.12
N GLY A 414 -36.12 7.60 -17.06
CA GLY A 414 -36.24 8.65 -16.05
C GLY A 414 -35.74 8.26 -14.66
N ILE A 415 -35.04 7.11 -14.50
CA ILE A 415 -34.49 6.64 -13.24
C ILE A 415 -33.21 7.40 -12.89
N HIS A 416 -32.32 7.65 -13.88
CA HIS A 416 -31.12 8.44 -13.74
C HIS A 416 -31.22 9.79 -14.44
N SER A 417 -30.59 10.83 -13.85
CA SER A 417 -30.37 12.07 -14.56
C SER A 417 -29.19 11.94 -15.52
N ARG A 418 -29.16 12.74 -16.59
CA ARG A 418 -28.01 12.80 -17.52
C ARG A 418 -26.71 13.12 -16.81
N ARG A 419 -26.75 14.02 -15.81
CA ARG A 419 -25.61 14.35 -14.96
C ARG A 419 -25.05 13.12 -14.26
N ARG A 420 -25.91 12.31 -13.64
CA ARG A 420 -25.50 11.08 -12.96
C ARG A 420 -24.90 10.06 -13.93
N ALA A 421 -25.50 9.92 -15.11
CA ALA A 421 -24.98 9.04 -16.15
C ALA A 421 -23.59 9.49 -16.64
N ALA A 422 -23.39 10.79 -16.89
CA ALA A 422 -22.10 11.35 -17.27
C ALA A 422 -21.05 11.14 -16.16
N ASP A 423 -21.42 11.34 -14.91
CA ASP A 423 -20.57 11.09 -13.75
C ASP A 423 -20.13 9.61 -13.64
N LEU A 424 -21.07 8.68 -13.84
CA LEU A 424 -20.79 7.24 -13.85
C LEU A 424 -19.94 6.78 -15.03
N LEU A 425 -20.04 7.47 -16.17
CA LEU A 425 -19.22 7.24 -17.35
C LEU A 425 -17.81 7.88 -17.24
N GLY A 426 -17.52 8.58 -16.15
CA GLY A 426 -16.20 9.15 -15.89
C GLY A 426 -15.96 10.49 -16.58
N VAL A 427 -17.01 11.25 -16.95
CA VAL A 427 -16.87 12.61 -17.46
C VAL A 427 -16.35 13.50 -16.32
N PRO A 428 -15.21 14.21 -16.49
CA PRO A 428 -14.55 14.93 -15.38
C PRO A 428 -15.40 16.04 -14.76
N ASP A 429 -16.13 16.82 -15.58
CA ASP A 429 -17.08 17.86 -15.13
C ASP A 429 -18.42 17.69 -15.86
N PRO A 430 -19.34 16.86 -15.30
CA PRO A 430 -20.65 16.64 -15.89
C PRO A 430 -21.52 17.90 -16.07
N ASP A 431 -21.30 18.93 -15.24
CA ASP A 431 -22.06 20.19 -15.34
C ASP A 431 -21.52 21.11 -16.43
N ALA A 432 -20.20 21.14 -16.63
CA ALA A 432 -19.59 21.86 -17.73
C ALA A 432 -19.98 21.22 -19.08
N GLU A 433 -19.89 19.89 -19.17
CA GLU A 433 -20.28 19.12 -20.36
C GLU A 433 -21.76 19.31 -20.69
N PHE A 434 -22.62 19.32 -19.68
CA PHE A 434 -24.05 19.56 -19.89
C PHE A 434 -24.34 20.98 -20.37
N ARG A 435 -23.64 22.01 -19.92
CA ARG A 435 -23.75 23.40 -20.40
C ARG A 435 -23.28 23.50 -21.83
N GLN A 436 -22.15 22.92 -22.19
CA GLN A 436 -21.62 22.90 -23.53
C GLN A 436 -22.60 22.21 -24.49
N TRP A 437 -23.16 21.07 -24.12
CA TRP A 437 -24.19 20.39 -24.88
C TRP A 437 -25.44 21.26 -25.09
N GLN A 438 -25.90 22.03 -24.08
CA GLN A 438 -27.01 22.95 -24.22
C GLN A 438 -26.72 24.10 -25.22
N GLU A 439 -25.51 24.65 -25.17
CA GLU A 439 -25.05 25.68 -26.11
C GLU A 439 -25.01 25.15 -27.55
N GLU A 440 -24.51 23.96 -27.75
CA GLU A 440 -24.51 23.28 -29.06
C GLU A 440 -25.94 23.07 -29.58
N GLN A 441 -26.87 22.61 -28.74
CA GLN A 441 -28.27 22.42 -29.10
C GLN A 441 -28.97 23.74 -29.50
N GLN A 442 -28.64 24.83 -28.83
CA GLN A 442 -29.19 26.16 -29.19
C GLN A 442 -28.63 26.65 -30.53
N THR A 443 -27.32 26.42 -30.75
CA THR A 443 -26.67 26.79 -32.02
C THR A 443 -27.24 26.00 -33.20
N VAL A 444 -27.49 24.70 -33.02
CA VAL A 444 -28.13 23.85 -34.05
C VAL A 444 -29.55 24.31 -34.35
N LYS A 445 -30.34 24.68 -33.32
CA LYS A 445 -31.71 25.18 -33.49
C LYS A 445 -31.76 26.56 -34.19
N SER A 446 -30.77 27.42 -33.97
CA SER A 446 -30.68 28.74 -34.62
C SER A 446 -30.28 28.66 -36.09
N ASN A 447 -29.59 27.59 -36.49
CA ASN A 447 -29.12 27.36 -37.86
C ASN A 447 -30.13 26.58 -38.77
N VAL A 448 -31.28 26.16 -38.25
CA VAL A 448 -32.34 25.56 -39.07
C VAL A 448 -33.10 26.69 -39.80
N PRO A 449 -33.04 26.79 -41.13
CA PRO A 449 -33.77 27.81 -41.85
C PRO A 449 -35.29 27.62 -41.67
N SER A 450 -35.98 28.69 -41.32
CA SER A 450 -37.44 28.69 -41.22
C SER A 450 -38.08 28.15 -42.53
N PRO A 451 -39.06 27.24 -42.44
CA PRO A 451 -39.74 26.78 -43.63
C PRO A 451 -40.40 28.02 -44.37
N LEU A 452 -40.00 28.18 -45.59
CA LEU A 452 -40.60 29.20 -46.50
C LEU A 452 -42.12 29.12 -46.41
N LYS A 453 -42.77 30.20 -45.95
CA LYS A 453 -44.23 30.38 -46.09
C LYS A 453 -44.49 30.38 -47.55
N GLY A 454 -45.08 29.30 -48.06
CA GLY A 454 -45.65 29.27 -49.41
C GLY A 454 -46.77 30.30 -49.51
N GLU A 455 -46.56 31.29 -50.33
CA GLU A 455 -47.64 32.09 -50.86
C GLU A 455 -48.41 31.24 -51.88
N GLY A 456 -49.74 31.15 -51.68
CA GLY A 456 -50.65 30.49 -52.57
C GLY A 456 -52.08 30.64 -52.06
#